data_1249c1ae9ec1abd5f555d118eebbcbb2
#
_entry.id   1249c1ae9ec1abd5f555d118eebbcbb2
#
_cell.length_a   1.000
_cell.length_b   1.000
_cell.length_c   1.000
_cell.angle_alpha   90.00
_cell.angle_beta   90.00
_cell.angle_gamma   90.00
#
_symmetry.space_group_name_H-M   'P 1'
#
loop_
_entity.id
_entity.type
_entity.pdbx_description
1 polymer ?
#
loop_
_entity_poly.entity_id
_entity_poly.type
_entity_poly.pdbx_seq_one_letter_code
_entity_poly.pdbx_strand_id
1 'polypeptide(L)'
;MVEKPIGENLESSIKIKRSLASYFDENQIFRIDHYLGKEAVQNLLALRFGNILFEKIWSNIAIDHVQITVAETLGLENRGSYYDQTGAIKDMLQNHLLQILCLVSMEPPTCLLYTSDAADEWIG
;
A
#
# COMPACT_ATOMS: atom_id res chain seq x y z
N MET A 1 13.65 -9.13 -1.19
CA MET A 1 12.30 -8.66 -1.50
C MET A 1 11.31 -9.58 -0.79
N VAL A 2 10.35 -9.02 -0.09
CA VAL A 2 9.34 -9.77 0.69
C VAL A 2 7.94 -9.34 0.24
N GLU A 3 7.12 -10.31 -0.16
CA GLU A 3 5.72 -10.10 -0.56
C GLU A 3 4.76 -10.70 0.47
N LYS A 4 3.51 -10.25 0.43
CA LYS A 4 2.43 -10.85 1.23
C LYS A 4 2.20 -12.33 0.85
N PRO A 5 1.73 -13.14 1.84
CA PRO A 5 1.43 -12.81 3.22
C PRO A 5 2.68 -12.77 4.11
N ILE A 6 2.83 -11.68 4.90
CA ILE A 6 3.89 -11.58 5.90
C ILE A 6 3.36 -12.11 7.25
N GLY A 7 3.11 -13.42 7.29
CA GLY A 7 2.48 -14.10 8.42
C GLY A 7 0.95 -14.11 8.40
N GLU A 8 0.36 -15.03 9.13
CA GLU A 8 -1.09 -15.21 9.26
C GLU A 8 -1.71 -14.35 10.38
N ASN A 9 -0.88 -13.98 11.34
CA ASN A 9 -1.24 -13.16 12.50
C ASN A 9 -0.03 -12.37 12.98
N LEU A 10 -0.24 -11.50 13.98
CA LEU A 10 0.81 -10.66 14.53
C LEU A 10 2.03 -11.47 15.03
N GLU A 11 1.79 -12.58 15.70
CA GLU A 11 2.87 -13.40 16.25
C GLU A 11 3.75 -14.00 15.15
N SER A 12 3.15 -14.59 14.12
CA SER A 12 3.87 -15.14 12.97
C SER A 12 4.59 -14.05 12.16
N SER A 13 3.99 -12.89 12.02
CA SER A 13 4.62 -11.72 11.38
C SER A 13 5.87 -11.26 12.14
N ILE A 14 5.79 -11.17 13.47
CA ILE A 14 6.95 -10.83 14.33
C ILE A 14 8.06 -11.88 14.20
N LYS A 15 7.71 -13.17 14.15
CA LYS A 15 8.69 -14.24 13.95
C LYS A 15 9.42 -14.12 12.61
N ILE A 16 8.67 -13.86 11.53
CA ILE A 16 9.25 -13.64 10.20
C ILE A 16 10.18 -12.42 10.20
N LYS A 17 9.72 -11.28 10.77
CA LYS A 17 10.52 -10.07 10.90
C LYS A 17 11.83 -10.34 11.67
N ARG A 18 11.77 -11.02 12.82
CA ARG A 18 12.97 -11.37 13.59
C ARG A 18 13.92 -12.29 12.84
N SER A 19 13.36 -13.27 12.11
CA SER A 19 14.17 -14.16 11.28
C SER A 19 14.88 -13.41 10.16
N LEU A 20 14.22 -12.48 9.49
CA LEU A 20 14.84 -11.64 8.47
C LEU A 20 15.92 -10.74 9.05
N ALA A 21 15.64 -10.09 10.18
CA ALA A 21 16.59 -9.19 10.86
C ALA A 21 17.85 -9.88 11.41
N SER A 22 17.85 -11.23 11.52
CA SER A 22 19.05 -11.99 11.88
C SER A 22 20.02 -12.19 10.73
N TYR A 23 19.60 -11.96 9.49
CA TYR A 23 20.41 -12.17 8.28
C TYR A 23 20.59 -10.91 7.43
N PHE A 24 19.69 -9.93 7.56
CA PHE A 24 19.65 -8.74 6.73
C PHE A 24 19.44 -7.50 7.57
N ASP A 25 20.12 -6.42 7.24
CA ASP A 25 19.82 -5.09 7.76
C ASP A 25 18.48 -4.58 7.18
N GLU A 26 17.80 -3.68 7.89
CA GLU A 26 16.49 -3.19 7.45
C GLU A 26 16.52 -2.50 6.08
N ASN A 27 17.63 -1.81 5.76
CA ASN A 27 17.87 -1.18 4.45
C ASN A 27 18.02 -2.19 3.28
N GLN A 28 18.16 -3.48 3.59
CA GLN A 28 18.24 -4.56 2.59
C GLN A 28 16.89 -5.27 2.41
N ILE A 29 15.88 -4.91 3.21
CA ILE A 29 14.56 -5.57 3.22
C ILE A 29 13.52 -4.69 2.54
N PHE A 30 13.12 -5.06 1.34
CA PHE A 30 12.07 -4.41 0.57
C PHE A 30 10.74 -5.18 0.70
N ARG A 31 9.75 -4.54 1.31
CA ARG A 31 8.38 -5.08 1.44
C ARG A 31 7.53 -4.56 0.31
N ILE A 32 6.87 -5.44 -0.40
CA ILE A 32 6.10 -5.07 -1.58
C ILE A 32 4.61 -5.34 -1.37
N ASP A 33 3.84 -4.30 -1.63
CA ASP A 33 2.41 -4.40 -1.92
C ASP A 33 2.21 -4.19 -3.43
N HIS A 34 1.79 -5.24 -4.13
CA HIS A 34 1.64 -5.21 -5.59
C HIS A 34 0.55 -4.25 -6.08
N TYR A 35 -0.41 -3.85 -5.21
CA TYR A 35 -1.41 -2.83 -5.56
C TYR A 35 -0.80 -1.44 -5.63
N LEU A 36 0.16 -1.12 -4.77
CA LEU A 36 0.89 0.14 -4.84
C LEU A 36 1.73 0.25 -6.11
N GLY A 37 2.16 -0.88 -6.69
CA GLY A 37 2.85 -0.93 -7.97
C GLY A 37 1.95 -0.81 -9.21
N LYS A 38 0.61 -0.86 -9.05
CA LYS A 38 -0.29 -0.70 -10.19
C LYS A 38 -0.19 0.72 -10.76
N GLU A 39 -0.17 0.84 -12.08
CA GLU A 39 -0.05 2.12 -12.79
C GLU A 39 -1.10 3.15 -12.35
N ALA A 40 -2.34 2.72 -12.12
CA ALA A 40 -3.40 3.60 -11.66
C ALA A 40 -3.10 4.23 -10.28
N VAL A 41 -2.45 3.50 -9.38
CA VAL A 41 -2.05 4.00 -8.05
C VAL A 41 -0.84 4.93 -8.16
N GLN A 42 0.13 4.59 -8.99
CA GLN A 42 1.28 5.45 -9.28
C GLN A 42 0.83 6.77 -9.92
N ASN A 43 -0.11 6.70 -10.86
CA ASN A 43 -0.70 7.90 -11.48
C ASN A 43 -1.48 8.76 -10.48
N LEU A 44 -2.10 8.17 -9.46
CA LEU A 44 -2.75 8.92 -8.38
C LEU A 44 -1.74 9.77 -7.59
N LEU A 45 -0.55 9.22 -7.30
CA LEU A 45 0.52 9.96 -6.63
C LEU A 45 1.00 11.14 -7.49
N ALA A 46 1.24 10.90 -8.76
CA ALA A 46 1.64 11.94 -9.71
C ALA A 46 0.56 13.02 -9.86
N LEU A 47 -0.71 12.63 -9.97
CA LEU A 47 -1.84 13.55 -10.04
C LEU A 47 -1.93 14.43 -8.80
N ARG A 48 -1.86 13.82 -7.63
CA ARG A 48 -2.08 14.48 -6.35
C ARG A 48 -0.91 15.36 -5.93
N PHE A 49 0.30 14.86 -6.05
CA PHE A 49 1.50 15.52 -5.52
C PHE A 49 2.37 16.18 -6.59
N GLY A 50 2.24 15.78 -7.84
CA GLY A 50 2.97 16.36 -8.96
C GLY A 50 2.20 17.41 -9.74
N ASN A 51 0.94 17.69 -9.39
CA ASN A 51 0.09 18.60 -10.16
C ASN A 51 -0.50 19.73 -9.28
N ILE A 52 0.05 20.90 -9.41
CA ILE A 52 -0.33 22.09 -8.64
C ILE A 52 -1.82 22.48 -8.79
N LEU A 53 -2.48 22.08 -9.86
CA LEU A 53 -3.91 22.36 -10.05
C LEU A 53 -4.76 21.58 -9.07
N PHE A 54 -4.35 20.36 -8.72
CA PHE A 54 -5.07 19.50 -7.79
C PHE A 54 -4.72 19.78 -6.33
N GLU A 55 -3.54 20.30 -6.03
CA GLU A 55 -3.07 20.57 -4.68
C GLU A 55 -4.09 21.43 -3.88
N LYS A 56 -4.61 22.48 -4.49
CA LYS A 56 -5.53 23.42 -3.83
C LYS A 56 -6.95 22.89 -3.66
N ILE A 57 -7.40 22.01 -4.55
CA ILE A 57 -8.75 21.46 -4.51
C ILE A 57 -8.81 20.10 -3.81
N TRP A 58 -7.66 19.53 -3.48
CA TRP A 58 -7.59 18.26 -2.75
C TRP A 58 -7.73 18.47 -1.24
N SER A 59 -8.90 18.89 -0.84
CA SER A 59 -9.21 19.22 0.55
C SER A 59 -10.65 18.87 0.89
N ASN A 60 -10.97 18.78 2.17
CA ASN A 60 -12.32 18.55 2.68
C ASN A 60 -13.30 19.68 2.37
N ILE A 61 -12.84 20.81 1.85
CA ILE A 61 -13.71 21.93 1.43
C ILE A 61 -14.24 21.65 0.00
N ALA A 62 -13.42 21.03 -0.86
CA ALA A 62 -13.76 20.80 -2.25
C ALA A 62 -14.17 19.35 -2.55
N ILE A 63 -13.73 18.39 -1.76
CA ILE A 63 -14.04 16.96 -1.93
C ILE A 63 -15.12 16.56 -0.93
N ASP A 64 -16.28 16.17 -1.43
CA ASP A 64 -17.41 15.71 -0.62
C ASP A 64 -17.18 14.30 -0.06
N HIS A 65 -16.76 13.36 -0.91
CA HIS A 65 -16.49 12.00 -0.49
C HIS A 65 -15.46 11.31 -1.40
N VAL A 66 -14.92 10.20 -0.90
CA VAL A 66 -13.99 9.33 -1.64
C VAL A 66 -14.62 7.94 -1.76
N GLN A 67 -14.68 7.44 -2.98
CA GLN A 67 -15.11 6.08 -3.25
C GLN A 67 -13.97 5.30 -3.91
N ILE A 68 -13.54 4.20 -3.28
CA ILE A 68 -12.49 3.33 -3.80
C ILE A 68 -13.15 2.02 -4.24
N THR A 69 -13.12 1.76 -5.54
CA THR A 69 -13.64 0.53 -6.12
C THR A 69 -12.51 -0.27 -6.73
N VAL A 70 -12.38 -1.52 -6.29
CA VAL A 70 -11.44 -2.49 -6.86
C VAL A 70 -12.26 -3.63 -7.46
N ALA A 71 -12.30 -3.68 -8.78
CA ALA A 71 -12.95 -4.74 -9.52
C ALA A 71 -11.90 -5.59 -10.23
N GLU A 72 -11.96 -6.90 -10.04
CA GLU A 72 -11.06 -7.85 -10.71
C GLU A 72 -11.87 -8.80 -11.60
N THR A 73 -11.32 -9.10 -12.75
CA THR A 73 -11.94 -10.04 -13.70
C THR A 73 -11.62 -11.50 -13.35
N LEU A 74 -10.55 -11.73 -12.60
CA LEU A 74 -10.15 -13.06 -12.13
C LEU A 74 -10.93 -13.43 -10.86
N GLY A 75 -11.52 -14.63 -10.86
CA GLY A 75 -12.13 -15.19 -9.67
C GLY A 75 -11.11 -15.76 -8.69
N LEU A 76 -11.60 -16.51 -7.71
CA LEU A 76 -10.76 -17.13 -6.67
C LEU A 76 -9.83 -18.22 -7.20
N GLU A 77 -10.19 -18.83 -8.35
CA GLU A 77 -9.45 -19.94 -8.96
C GLU A 77 -9.09 -21.03 -7.93
N ASN A 78 -7.81 -21.35 -7.79
CA ASN A 78 -7.32 -22.38 -6.86
C ASN A 78 -7.10 -21.85 -5.43
N ARG A 79 -7.46 -20.59 -5.12
CA ARG A 79 -7.25 -19.95 -3.81
C ARG A 79 -8.47 -20.01 -2.89
N GLY A 80 -9.47 -20.85 -3.20
CA GLY A 80 -10.70 -20.93 -2.42
C GLY A 80 -10.47 -21.23 -0.94
N SER A 81 -9.62 -22.19 -0.62
CA SER A 81 -9.28 -22.55 0.78
C SER A 81 -8.56 -21.43 1.54
N TYR A 82 -7.67 -20.72 0.88
CA TYR A 82 -7.01 -19.52 1.46
C TYR A 82 -8.04 -18.42 1.75
N TYR A 83 -8.91 -18.16 0.78
CA TYR A 83 -9.89 -17.09 0.89
C TYR A 83 -10.98 -17.38 1.91
N ASP A 84 -11.34 -18.66 2.11
CA ASP A 84 -12.28 -19.12 3.13
C ASP A 84 -11.78 -18.83 4.55
N GLN A 85 -10.46 -18.90 4.77
CA GLN A 85 -9.83 -18.57 6.04
C GLN A 85 -9.53 -17.08 6.24
N THR A 86 -9.21 -16.37 5.17
CA THR A 86 -8.75 -14.97 5.23
C THR A 86 -9.89 -13.99 5.01
N GLY A 87 -10.71 -14.22 3.98
CA GLY A 87 -11.81 -13.35 3.58
C GLY A 87 -11.36 -12.02 2.96
N ALA A 88 -12.32 -11.35 2.31
CA ALA A 88 -12.06 -10.10 1.58
C ALA A 88 -11.60 -8.94 2.49
N ILE A 89 -12.05 -8.92 3.74
CA ILE A 89 -11.69 -7.83 4.66
C ILE A 89 -10.21 -7.85 4.96
N LYS A 90 -9.65 -9.00 5.31
CA LYS A 90 -8.22 -9.10 5.62
C LYS A 90 -7.35 -9.04 4.37
N ASP A 91 -7.78 -9.66 3.28
CA ASP A 91 -6.98 -9.75 2.07
C ASP A 91 -6.97 -8.44 1.27
N MET A 92 -8.12 -7.82 1.09
CA MET A 92 -8.26 -6.67 0.21
C MET A 92 -8.42 -5.34 0.96
N LEU A 93 -9.37 -5.26 1.91
CA LEU A 93 -9.69 -4.00 2.57
C LEU A 93 -8.57 -3.56 3.50
N GLN A 94 -8.18 -4.39 4.45
CA GLN A 94 -7.19 -4.08 5.50
C GLN A 94 -5.79 -3.79 4.94
N ASN A 95 -5.49 -4.30 3.78
CA ASN A 95 -4.20 -4.10 3.13
C ASN A 95 -4.30 -3.05 2.01
N HIS A 96 -4.76 -3.48 0.85
CA HIS A 96 -4.68 -2.68 -0.38
C HIS A 96 -5.56 -1.44 -0.35
N LEU A 97 -6.85 -1.57 0.05
CA LEU A 97 -7.76 -0.44 0.02
C LEU A 97 -7.41 0.61 1.08
N LEU A 98 -6.99 0.20 2.29
CA LEU A 98 -6.55 1.14 3.31
C LEU A 98 -5.27 1.88 2.89
N GLN A 99 -4.34 1.25 2.21
CA GLN A 99 -3.16 1.93 1.69
C GLN A 99 -3.52 2.96 0.61
N ILE A 100 -4.42 2.61 -0.32
CA ILE A 100 -4.91 3.56 -1.30
C ILE A 100 -5.65 4.72 -0.61
N LEU A 101 -6.47 4.43 0.40
CA LEU A 101 -7.12 5.47 1.19
C LEU A 101 -6.11 6.38 1.89
N CYS A 102 -5.04 5.83 2.47
CA CYS A 102 -3.96 6.63 3.04
C CYS A 102 -3.32 7.54 2.00
N LEU A 103 -3.01 7.03 0.81
CA LEU A 103 -2.47 7.84 -0.28
C LEU A 103 -3.41 8.95 -0.74
N VAL A 104 -4.72 8.71 -0.68
CA VAL A 104 -5.74 9.71 -1.02
C VAL A 104 -5.88 10.77 0.06
N SER A 105 -5.79 10.39 1.35
CA SER A 105 -6.14 11.27 2.48
C SER A 105 -4.94 11.91 3.18
N MET A 106 -3.73 11.41 3.00
CA MET A 106 -2.53 11.95 3.66
C MET A 106 -2.25 13.39 3.23
N GLU A 107 -1.66 14.18 4.10
CA GLU A 107 -1.13 15.49 3.72
C GLU A 107 0.06 15.35 2.76
N PRO A 108 0.28 16.32 1.84
CA PRO A 108 1.47 16.31 1.00
C PRO A 108 2.73 16.26 1.86
N PRO A 109 3.64 15.32 1.63
CA PRO A 109 4.90 15.31 2.35
C PRO A 109 5.71 16.58 2.01
N THR A 110 6.34 17.15 3.03
CA THR A 110 7.11 18.40 2.90
C THR A 110 8.28 18.32 1.92
N CYS A 111 8.68 17.13 1.53
CA CYS A 111 9.84 16.86 0.70
C CYS A 111 9.59 15.76 -0.34
N LEU A 112 8.75 16.03 -1.33
CA LEU A 112 8.57 15.11 -2.46
C LEU A 112 9.82 15.02 -3.38
N LEU A 113 10.65 16.06 -3.38
CA LEU A 113 11.88 16.10 -4.20
C LEU A 113 13.03 15.25 -3.64
N TYR A 114 12.98 14.88 -2.36
CA TYR A 114 13.92 13.93 -1.75
C TYR A 114 13.49 12.47 -1.94
N THR A 115 12.35 12.21 -2.56
CA THR A 115 11.78 10.88 -2.70
C THR A 115 12.42 10.01 -3.78
N SER A 116 13.36 10.49 -4.59
CA SER A 116 14.17 9.57 -5.37
C SER A 116 15.12 8.73 -4.50
N ASP A 117 15.57 9.29 -3.38
CA ASP A 117 16.34 8.56 -2.37
C ASP A 117 15.47 8.11 -1.20
N ALA A 118 14.36 8.80 -0.90
CA ALA A 118 13.42 8.48 0.17
C ALA A 118 12.29 7.53 -0.27
N ALA A 119 12.20 7.12 -1.52
CA ALA A 119 11.44 5.93 -1.91
C ALA A 119 11.95 4.70 -1.16
N ASP A 120 13.21 4.70 -0.77
CA ASP A 120 13.81 3.67 0.06
C ASP A 120 13.42 3.79 1.55
N GLU A 121 13.08 4.99 2.04
CA GLU A 121 12.66 5.22 3.44
C GLU A 121 11.16 5.02 3.66
N TRP A 122 10.34 5.14 2.61
CA TRP A 122 8.88 4.95 2.69
C TRP A 122 8.44 3.49 2.64
N ILE A 123 9.35 2.59 2.33
CA ILE A 123 9.13 1.14 2.33
C ILE A 123 9.59 0.52 3.68
N GLY A 124 9.95 1.36 4.63
CA GLY A 124 10.32 0.99 5.99
C GLY A 124 9.11 0.76 6.91
#